data_1093c303cf0126b38f7a7e28a00daf15
#
_entry.id   1093c303cf0126b38f7a7e28a00daf15
#
_cell.length_a   1.000
_cell.length_b   1.000
_cell.length_c   1.000
_cell.angle_alpha   90.00
_cell.angle_beta   90.00
_cell.angle_gamma   90.00
#
_symmetry.space_group_name_H-M   'P 1'
#
loop_
_entity.id
_entity.type
_entity.pdbx_description
1 polymer ?
#
loop_
_entity_poly.entity_id
_entity_poly.type
_entity_poly.pdbx_seq_one_letter_code
_entity_poly.pdbx_strand_id
1 'polypeptide(L)'
;NKAKESSRKSDVANIIEWFSSYLHIPIYRKDLYYSMIRALRLSDEKQISVFDAMCDVRNNIRRAGRNIKGRCIGTTLLTKGLECECVVLLWSNCFVDYKHLYVALTRGSKDIICLRIT
;
A
#
# COMPACT_ATOMS: atom_id res chain seq x y z
N ASN A 1 -35.55 -7.67 25.40
CA ASN A 1 -34.47 -7.87 26.38
C ASN A 1 -33.70 -9.11 26.07
N LYS A 2 -32.81 -9.18 25.13
CA LYS A 2 -31.65 -10.09 25.24
C LYS A 2 -30.81 -10.04 23.99
N ALA A 3 -29.53 -9.99 24.26
CA ALA A 3 -28.48 -10.25 23.30
C ALA A 3 -28.43 -9.21 22.15
N LYS A 4 -27.95 -8.03 22.45
CA LYS A 4 -26.93 -7.47 21.62
C LYS A 4 -25.79 -8.49 21.64
N GLU A 5 -25.91 -9.48 20.78
CA GLU A 5 -24.82 -10.31 20.38
C GLU A 5 -23.76 -9.34 19.91
N SER A 6 -22.71 -9.21 20.70
CA SER A 6 -21.55 -8.39 20.37
C SER A 6 -20.94 -9.06 19.13
N SER A 7 -21.44 -8.67 17.97
CA SER A 7 -20.90 -9.10 16.70
C SER A 7 -19.42 -8.71 16.72
N ARG A 8 -18.56 -9.70 16.80
CA ARG A 8 -17.10 -9.47 16.79
C ARG A 8 -16.76 -8.75 15.49
N LYS A 9 -16.00 -7.70 15.57
CA LYS A 9 -15.57 -6.93 14.40
C LYS A 9 -14.78 -7.81 13.45
N SER A 10 -14.12 -8.84 13.96
CA SER A 10 -13.46 -9.89 13.18
C SER A 10 -14.45 -10.69 12.31
N ASP A 11 -15.68 -10.90 12.74
CA ASP A 11 -16.68 -11.58 11.92
C ASP A 11 -17.10 -10.73 10.73
N VAL A 12 -17.18 -9.42 10.93
CA VAL A 12 -17.38 -8.46 9.82
C VAL A 12 -16.21 -8.53 8.83
N ALA A 13 -14.97 -8.61 9.30
CA ALA A 13 -13.81 -8.77 8.43
C ALA A 13 -13.89 -10.06 7.61
N ASN A 14 -14.26 -11.18 8.23
CA ASN A 14 -14.43 -12.46 7.56
C ASN A 14 -15.54 -12.44 6.50
N ILE A 15 -16.66 -11.77 6.80
CA ILE A 15 -17.77 -11.59 5.85
C ILE A 15 -17.30 -10.78 4.63
N ILE A 16 -16.56 -9.69 4.83
CA ILE A 16 -16.03 -8.85 3.74
C ILE A 16 -15.06 -9.66 2.86
N GLU A 17 -14.17 -10.45 3.46
CA GLU A 17 -13.25 -11.34 2.72
C GLU A 17 -14.01 -12.41 1.94
N TRP A 18 -15.02 -13.01 2.55
CA TRP A 18 -15.86 -14.01 1.89
C TRP A 18 -16.59 -13.42 0.68
N PHE A 19 -17.20 -12.24 0.83
CA PHE A 19 -17.85 -11.55 -0.28
C PHE A 19 -16.90 -11.26 -1.43
N SER A 20 -15.71 -10.75 -1.14
CA SER A 20 -14.74 -10.43 -2.19
C SER A 20 -14.25 -11.67 -2.94
N SER A 21 -14.12 -12.80 -2.26
CA SER A 21 -13.70 -14.08 -2.86
C SER A 21 -14.83 -14.76 -3.63
N TYR A 22 -16.03 -14.79 -3.06
CA TYR A 22 -17.16 -15.52 -3.63
C TYR A 22 -17.75 -14.82 -4.86
N LEU A 23 -17.91 -13.50 -4.81
CA LEU A 23 -18.50 -12.73 -5.90
C LEU A 23 -17.48 -12.23 -6.94
N HIS A 24 -16.22 -12.57 -6.80
CA HIS A 24 -15.13 -12.10 -7.68
C HIS A 24 -15.17 -10.58 -7.91
N ILE A 25 -15.55 -9.82 -6.87
CA ILE A 25 -15.68 -8.37 -6.94
C ILE A 25 -14.30 -7.74 -7.12
N PRO A 26 -14.10 -6.91 -8.16
CA PRO A 26 -12.82 -6.25 -8.36
C PRO A 26 -12.56 -5.22 -7.26
N ILE A 27 -11.48 -5.41 -6.50
CA ILE A 27 -11.08 -4.47 -5.47
C ILE A 27 -10.15 -3.43 -6.09
N TYR A 28 -10.64 -2.21 -6.28
CA TYR A 28 -9.86 -1.10 -6.87
C TYR A 28 -8.77 -0.56 -5.93
N ARG A 29 -9.07 -0.45 -4.63
CA ARG A 29 -8.15 0.07 -3.62
C ARG A 29 -7.74 -1.01 -2.63
N LYS A 30 -6.87 -1.90 -3.10
CA LYS A 30 -6.40 -3.06 -2.32
C LYS A 30 -5.77 -2.67 -0.99
N ASP A 31 -4.97 -1.62 -0.97
CA ASP A 31 -4.32 -1.09 0.24
C ASP A 31 -5.33 -0.63 1.30
N LEU A 32 -6.40 0.06 0.92
CA LEU A 32 -7.46 0.46 1.82
C LEU A 32 -8.24 -0.76 2.33
N TYR A 33 -8.58 -1.68 1.42
CA TYR A 33 -9.29 -2.91 1.74
C TYR A 33 -8.53 -3.74 2.80
N TYR A 34 -7.28 -4.07 2.56
CA TYR A 34 -6.48 -4.85 3.51
C TYR A 34 -6.20 -4.09 4.81
N SER A 35 -6.06 -2.77 4.77
CA SER A 35 -5.91 -1.94 5.96
C SER A 35 -7.17 -1.99 6.83
N MET A 36 -8.35 -1.97 6.22
CA MET A 36 -9.64 -2.06 6.93
C MET A 36 -9.83 -3.44 7.58
N ILE A 37 -9.58 -4.53 6.85
CA ILE A 37 -9.61 -5.90 7.39
C ILE A 37 -8.69 -6.02 8.60
N ARG A 38 -7.45 -5.53 8.46
CA ARG A 38 -6.47 -5.55 9.54
C ARG A 38 -6.92 -4.73 10.76
N ALA A 39 -7.52 -3.55 10.53
CA ALA A 39 -8.02 -2.71 11.61
C ALA A 39 -9.19 -3.35 12.36
N LEU A 40 -10.10 -4.01 11.68
CA LEU A 40 -11.21 -4.74 12.30
C LEU A 40 -10.69 -5.86 13.23
N ARG A 41 -9.74 -6.65 12.77
CA ARG A 41 -9.11 -7.71 13.58
C ARG A 41 -8.33 -7.13 14.76
N LEU A 42 -7.53 -6.09 14.52
CA LEU A 42 -6.76 -5.41 15.56
C LEU A 42 -7.65 -4.77 16.64
N SER A 43 -8.81 -4.24 16.24
CA SER A 43 -9.80 -3.66 17.14
C SER A 43 -10.36 -4.69 18.13
N ASP A 44 -10.61 -5.93 17.69
CA ASP A 44 -11.04 -7.01 18.56
C ASP A 44 -9.90 -7.54 19.45
N GLU A 45 -8.71 -7.69 18.87
CA GLU A 45 -7.53 -8.18 19.59
C GLU A 45 -7.13 -7.25 20.73
N LYS A 46 -7.08 -5.96 20.47
CA LYS A 46 -6.68 -4.93 21.45
C LYS A 46 -7.84 -4.35 22.26
N GLN A 47 -9.08 -4.73 21.97
CA GLN A 47 -10.29 -4.16 22.58
C GLN A 47 -10.37 -2.64 22.48
N ILE A 48 -9.92 -2.09 21.34
CA ILE A 48 -9.95 -0.65 21.04
C ILE A 48 -11.03 -0.32 20.00
N SER A 49 -11.30 0.97 19.79
CA SER A 49 -12.22 1.39 18.74
C SER A 49 -11.67 1.05 17.34
N VAL A 50 -12.56 0.84 16.37
CA VAL A 50 -12.15 0.62 14.97
C VAL A 50 -11.39 1.82 14.43
N PHE A 51 -11.74 3.03 14.85
CA PHE A 51 -11.05 4.25 14.48
C PHE A 51 -9.60 4.27 14.97
N ASP A 52 -9.37 3.94 16.24
CA ASP A 52 -8.02 3.90 16.81
C ASP A 52 -7.18 2.80 16.16
N ALA A 53 -7.78 1.62 15.94
CA ALA A 53 -7.12 0.54 15.20
C ALA A 53 -6.73 0.95 13.78
N MET A 54 -7.58 1.71 13.08
CA MET A 54 -7.27 2.23 11.74
C MET A 54 -6.14 3.27 11.79
N CYS A 55 -6.12 4.12 12.80
CA CYS A 55 -5.03 5.07 13.04
C CYS A 55 -3.71 4.32 13.28
N ASP A 56 -3.71 3.28 14.10
CA ASP A 56 -2.54 2.44 14.36
C ASP A 56 -2.02 1.79 13.08
N VAL A 57 -2.91 1.17 12.28
CA VAL A 57 -2.55 0.55 11.01
C VAL A 57 -1.93 1.58 10.06
N ARG A 58 -2.52 2.78 9.93
CA ARG A 58 -1.99 3.85 9.07
C ARG A 58 -0.63 4.36 9.56
N ASN A 59 -0.47 4.53 10.87
CA ASN A 59 0.79 4.99 11.46
C ASN A 59 1.90 3.95 11.25
N ASN A 60 1.58 2.67 11.40
CA ASN A 60 2.53 1.59 11.12
C ASN A 60 2.96 1.56 9.65
N ILE A 61 2.02 1.73 8.70
CA ILE A 61 2.34 1.84 7.28
C ILE A 61 3.23 3.06 7.00
N ARG A 62 2.96 4.21 7.64
CA ARG A 62 3.79 5.41 7.48
C ARG A 62 5.20 5.23 8.05
N ARG A 63 5.34 4.57 9.20
CA ARG A 63 6.64 4.31 9.84
C ARG A 63 7.46 3.27 9.10
N ALA A 64 6.83 2.20 8.65
CA ALA A 64 7.49 1.15 7.89
C ALA A 64 7.86 1.59 6.46
N GLY A 65 7.31 2.71 5.99
CA GLY A 65 7.40 3.12 4.60
C GLY A 65 6.61 2.19 3.67
N ARG A 66 6.63 2.49 2.38
CA ARG A 66 6.11 1.58 1.36
C ARG A 66 7.11 0.44 1.16
N ASN A 67 6.83 -0.70 1.75
CA ASN A 67 7.64 -1.90 1.50
C ASN A 67 7.25 -2.46 0.13
N ILE A 68 8.05 -2.15 -0.87
CA ILE A 68 7.88 -2.68 -2.22
C ILE A 68 8.49 -4.08 -2.23
N LYS A 69 7.63 -5.08 -2.33
CA LYS A 69 8.06 -6.47 -2.53
C LYS A 69 8.02 -6.78 -4.01
N GLY A 70 9.16 -7.15 -4.58
CA GLY A 70 9.28 -7.54 -5.97
C GLY A 70 9.49 -6.37 -6.94
N ARG A 71 9.12 -6.57 -8.19
CA ARG A 71 9.29 -5.58 -9.26
C ARG A 71 8.12 -4.62 -9.30
N CYS A 72 8.37 -3.34 -9.43
CA CYS A 72 7.33 -2.33 -9.59
C CYS A 72 7.64 -1.39 -10.76
N ILE A 73 6.60 -0.83 -11.34
CA ILE A 73 6.69 0.23 -12.36
C ILE A 73 5.93 1.43 -11.80
N GLY A 74 6.50 2.60 -11.92
CA GLY A 74 5.87 3.81 -11.43
C GLY A 74 6.47 5.08 -12.04
N THR A 75 5.77 6.19 -11.89
CA THR A 75 6.29 7.50 -12.22
C THR A 75 7.23 8.00 -11.12
N THR A 76 8.06 8.98 -11.42
CA THR A 76 8.97 9.62 -10.45
C THR A 76 8.23 10.16 -9.22
N LEU A 77 7.00 10.65 -9.41
CA LEU A 77 6.16 11.14 -8.31
C LEU A 77 5.73 10.00 -7.37
N LEU A 78 5.34 8.86 -7.93
CA LEU A 78 4.92 7.68 -7.15
C LEU A 78 6.08 7.01 -6.42
N THR A 79 7.29 7.11 -6.97
CA THR A 79 8.51 6.53 -6.40
C THR A 79 9.24 7.47 -5.44
N LYS A 80 8.77 8.71 -5.28
CA LYS A 80 9.35 9.66 -4.34
C LYS A 80 9.33 9.10 -2.91
N GLY A 81 10.50 9.07 -2.27
CA GLY A 81 10.66 8.51 -0.92
C GLY A 81 10.82 6.99 -0.85
N LEU A 82 10.82 6.29 -1.99
CA LEU A 82 11.15 4.87 -2.06
C LEU A 82 12.63 4.70 -2.39
N GLU A 83 13.21 3.63 -1.90
CA GLU A 83 14.57 3.23 -2.21
C GLU A 83 14.55 1.79 -2.72
N CYS A 84 15.23 1.54 -3.83
CA CYS A 84 15.29 0.25 -4.50
C CYS A 84 16.73 -0.14 -4.73
N GLU A 85 17.07 -1.42 -4.69
CA GLU A 85 18.43 -1.87 -4.96
C GLU A 85 18.85 -1.58 -6.40
N CYS A 86 17.97 -1.86 -7.36
CA CYS A 86 18.20 -1.61 -8.77
C CYS A 86 17.03 -0.82 -9.37
N VAL A 87 17.34 0.21 -10.14
CA VAL A 87 16.37 1.05 -10.84
C VAL A 87 16.63 1.02 -12.33
N VAL A 88 15.62 0.69 -13.10
CA VAL A 88 15.63 0.81 -14.57
C VAL A 88 14.90 2.08 -14.95
N LEU A 89 15.61 3.03 -15.50
CA LEU A 89 15.08 4.30 -15.96
C LEU A 89 14.80 4.21 -17.46
N LEU A 90 13.53 4.34 -17.83
CA LEU A 90 13.13 4.45 -19.23
C LEU A 90 13.25 5.91 -19.63
N TRP A 91 14.32 6.22 -20.37
CA TRP A 91 14.62 7.58 -20.81
C TRP A 91 13.85 7.85 -22.11
N SER A 92 12.92 8.78 -22.07
CA SER A 92 12.29 9.35 -23.26
C SER A 92 12.55 10.85 -23.30
N ASN A 93 12.33 11.48 -24.44
CA ASN A 93 12.44 12.94 -24.59
C ASN A 93 11.49 13.73 -23.65
N CYS A 94 10.65 13.02 -22.88
CA CYS A 94 9.73 13.58 -21.89
C CYS A 94 10.37 13.95 -20.54
N PHE A 95 11.65 13.64 -20.30
CA PHE A 95 12.37 14.14 -19.11
C PHE A 95 12.82 15.59 -19.32
N VAL A 96 11.86 16.47 -19.52
CA VAL A 96 12.11 17.92 -19.70
C VAL A 96 12.50 18.57 -18.38
N ASP A 97 12.08 17.99 -17.24
CA ASP A 97 12.36 18.54 -15.91
C ASP A 97 13.48 17.77 -15.19
N TYR A 98 14.59 18.47 -14.96
CA TYR A 98 15.75 17.95 -14.22
C TYR A 98 15.39 17.48 -12.77
N LYS A 99 14.31 18.02 -12.18
CA LYS A 99 13.84 17.60 -10.86
C LYS A 99 13.32 16.17 -10.87
N HIS A 100 12.58 15.80 -11.93
CA HIS A 100 12.12 14.42 -12.11
C HIS A 100 13.28 13.46 -12.35
N LEU A 101 14.26 13.89 -13.14
CA LEU A 101 15.48 13.12 -13.37
C LEU A 101 16.26 12.89 -12.07
N TYR A 102 16.45 13.93 -11.26
CA TYR A 102 17.10 13.83 -9.97
C TYR A 102 16.38 12.84 -9.05
N VAL A 103 15.04 12.94 -8.94
CA VAL A 103 14.25 12.01 -8.14
C VAL A 103 14.43 10.58 -8.64
N ALA A 104 14.43 10.33 -9.94
CA ALA A 104 14.58 9.00 -10.51
C ALA A 104 15.98 8.41 -10.22
N LEU A 105 17.04 9.19 -10.44
CA LEU A 105 18.42 8.77 -10.21
C LEU A 105 18.71 8.49 -8.73
N THR A 106 18.09 9.21 -7.81
CA THR A 106 18.29 9.01 -6.37
C THR A 106 17.47 7.87 -5.78
N ARG A 107 16.79 7.05 -6.60
CA ARG A 107 16.03 5.89 -6.10
C ARG A 107 16.82 4.59 -6.06
N GLY A 108 17.89 4.50 -6.85
CA GLY A 108 18.76 3.32 -6.85
C GLY A 108 19.82 3.41 -5.77
N SER A 109 19.92 2.37 -4.93
CA SER A 109 20.94 2.27 -3.89
C SER A 109 22.18 1.49 -4.36
N LYS A 110 22.03 0.61 -5.35
CA LYS A 110 23.14 -0.18 -5.90
C LYS A 110 23.36 0.09 -7.38
N ASP A 111 22.33 -0.13 -8.19
CA ASP A 111 22.43 -0.06 -9.65
C ASP A 111 21.38 0.84 -10.28
N ILE A 112 21.79 1.56 -11.32
CA ILE A 112 20.90 2.36 -12.15
C ILE A 112 21.16 2.00 -13.61
N ILE A 113 20.14 1.52 -14.29
CA ILE A 113 20.18 1.18 -15.72
C ILE A 113 19.34 2.20 -16.46
N CYS A 114 19.93 2.95 -17.37
CA CYS A 114 19.21 3.89 -18.22
C CYS A 114 18.98 3.30 -19.59
N LEU A 115 17.71 3.11 -19.96
CA LEU A 115 17.31 2.65 -21.30
C LEU A 115 16.71 3.82 -22.08
N ARG A 116 17.30 4.14 -23.23
CA ARG A 116 16.77 5.16 -24.12
C ARG A 116 15.73 4.53 -25.05
N ILE A 117 14.53 5.07 -25.02
CA ILE A 117 13.48 4.71 -25.98
C ILE A 117 13.59 5.72 -27.13
N THR A 118 13.96 5.23 -28.29
CA THR A 118 13.99 6.01 -29.55
C THR A 118 12.63 5.97 -30.22
#